data_2ea1a76c7b1d542fe54a41997583ecfb
#
_entry.id   2ea1a76c7b1d542fe54a41997583ecfb
#
_cell.length_a   1.000
_cell.length_b   1.000
_cell.length_c   1.000
_cell.angle_alpha   90.00
_cell.angle_beta   90.00
_cell.angle_gamma   90.00
#
_symmetry.space_group_name_H-M   'P 1'
#
loop_
_entity.id
_entity.type
_entity.pdbx_description
1 polymer ?
#
loop_
_entity_poly.entity_id
_entity_poly.type
_entity_poly.pdbx_seq_one_letter_code
_entity_poly.pdbx_strand_id
1 'polypeptide(L)'
;MPEFNEVRTYRIDLIHFLRQVIANEADSVFYDMITAYQEKKVEKFEQEVSKFLMMIDTENELLAQDPFFRLSTWQQQAKDAGNTVAEKKNNFHNLMMLITYWGEHVTSEDNLHDYAYKEWAGMMNTYYKERWLVYFDYLRAL
;
A
#
# COMPACT_ATOMS: atom_id res chain seq x y z
N MET A 1 3.23 -8.32 29.48
CA MET A 1 2.24 -7.26 29.71
C MET A 1 0.97 -7.54 28.90
N PRO A 2 0.17 -8.54 29.32
CA PRO A 2 -1.06 -8.90 28.57
C PRO A 2 -2.11 -7.78 28.58
N GLU A 3 -2.13 -6.95 29.63
CA GLU A 3 -3.15 -5.91 29.83
C GLU A 3 -3.15 -4.80 28.78
N PHE A 4 -2.00 -4.45 28.20
CA PHE A 4 -1.93 -3.40 27.18
C PHE A 4 -2.48 -3.87 25.83
N ASN A 5 -2.40 -5.13 25.51
CA ASN A 5 -2.92 -5.67 24.23
C ASN A 5 -4.44 -5.54 24.10
N GLU A 6 -5.14 -5.40 25.23
CA GLU A 6 -6.60 -5.16 25.25
C GLU A 6 -6.95 -3.69 24.96
N VAL A 7 -6.00 -2.77 25.07
CA VAL A 7 -6.23 -1.33 24.83
C VAL A 7 -6.12 -1.04 23.34
N ARG A 8 -7.22 -0.63 22.71
CA ARG A 8 -7.30 -0.40 21.27
C ARG A 8 -6.31 0.66 20.79
N THR A 9 -6.16 1.77 21.50
CA THR A 9 -5.21 2.83 21.13
C THR A 9 -3.78 2.34 21.13
N TYR A 10 -3.39 1.52 22.12
CA TYR A 10 -2.08 0.88 22.15
C TYR A 10 -1.83 -0.03 20.94
N ARG A 11 -2.85 -0.81 20.51
CA ARG A 11 -2.73 -1.64 19.29
C ARG A 11 -2.56 -0.79 18.03
N ILE A 12 -3.30 0.31 17.91
CA ILE A 12 -3.17 1.26 16.79
C ILE A 12 -1.75 1.84 16.75
N ASP A 13 -1.24 2.32 17.88
CA ASP A 13 0.11 2.87 17.98
C ASP A 13 1.16 1.81 17.65
N LEU A 14 0.99 0.58 18.13
CA LEU A 14 1.89 -0.53 17.82
C LEU A 14 1.92 -0.84 16.31
N ILE A 15 0.76 -0.85 15.65
CA ILE A 15 0.69 -1.02 14.18
C ILE A 15 1.42 0.14 13.49
N HIS A 16 1.24 1.37 13.93
CA HIS A 16 1.96 2.53 13.37
C HIS A 16 3.48 2.42 13.50
N PHE A 17 3.99 1.97 14.65
CA PHE A 17 5.42 1.77 14.81
C PHE A 17 5.95 0.61 13.98
N LEU A 18 5.23 -0.52 13.96
CA LEU A 18 5.68 -1.71 13.22
C LEU A 18 5.68 -1.47 11.71
N ARG A 19 4.67 -0.76 11.15
CA ARG A 19 4.70 -0.43 9.72
C ARG A 19 5.89 0.49 9.38
N GLN A 20 6.26 1.43 10.26
CA GLN A 20 7.43 2.26 10.04
C GLN A 20 8.73 1.43 10.06
N VAL A 21 8.81 0.42 10.91
CA VAL A 21 9.95 -0.53 10.91
C VAL A 21 10.01 -1.28 9.58
N ILE A 22 8.88 -1.78 9.09
CA ILE A 22 8.81 -2.48 7.79
C ILE A 22 9.23 -1.53 6.67
N ALA A 23 8.74 -0.28 6.64
CA ALA A 23 9.10 0.70 5.63
C ALA A 23 10.60 1.00 5.62
N ASN A 24 11.22 1.20 6.79
CA ASN A 24 12.65 1.44 6.91
C ASN A 24 13.50 0.25 6.40
N GLU A 25 13.07 -0.97 6.69
CA GLU A 25 13.72 -2.18 6.16
C GLU A 25 13.51 -2.31 4.65
N ALA A 26 12.32 -1.96 4.14
CA ALA A 26 12.02 -1.97 2.71
C ALA A 26 12.90 -1.00 1.92
N ASP A 27 13.23 0.17 2.47
CA ASP A 27 14.19 1.11 1.87
C ASP A 27 15.57 0.47 1.71
N SER A 28 16.05 -0.26 2.72
CA SER A 28 17.34 -0.96 2.66
C SER A 28 17.33 -2.07 1.60
N VAL A 29 16.26 -2.85 1.55
CA VAL A 29 16.08 -3.92 0.56
C VAL A 29 16.00 -3.34 -0.85
N PHE A 30 15.28 -2.23 -1.02
CA PHE A 30 15.19 -1.53 -2.31
C PHE A 30 16.57 -1.02 -2.78
N TYR A 31 17.36 -0.45 -1.89
CA TYR A 31 18.71 -0.01 -2.21
C TYR A 31 19.61 -1.17 -2.65
N ASP A 32 19.59 -2.28 -1.92
CA ASP A 32 20.35 -3.50 -2.28
C ASP A 32 19.90 -4.08 -3.62
N MET A 33 18.60 -4.06 -3.90
CA MET A 33 18.01 -4.50 -5.16
C MET A 33 18.51 -3.65 -6.34
N ILE A 34 18.47 -2.31 -6.23
CA ILE A 34 18.95 -1.41 -7.28
C ILE A 34 20.45 -1.57 -7.49
N THR A 35 21.22 -1.75 -6.41
CA THR A 35 22.65 -2.03 -6.49
C THR A 35 22.92 -3.33 -7.26
N ALA A 36 22.21 -4.40 -6.92
CA ALA A 36 22.33 -5.68 -7.60
C ALA A 36 21.96 -5.58 -9.09
N TYR A 37 20.93 -4.80 -9.42
CA TYR A 37 20.54 -4.51 -10.82
C TYR A 37 21.65 -3.79 -11.58
N GLN A 38 22.21 -2.71 -11.02
CA GLN A 38 23.29 -1.94 -11.64
C GLN A 38 24.57 -2.76 -11.85
N GLU A 39 24.87 -3.66 -10.93
CA GLU A 39 25.99 -4.59 -11.00
C GLU A 39 25.71 -5.83 -11.87
N LYS A 40 24.52 -5.94 -12.47
CA LYS A 40 24.06 -7.07 -13.30
C LYS A 40 24.08 -8.42 -12.55
N LYS A 41 23.86 -8.40 -11.24
CA LYS A 41 23.78 -9.58 -10.38
C LYS A 41 22.34 -10.09 -10.34
N VAL A 42 21.91 -10.76 -11.41
CA VAL A 42 20.51 -11.15 -11.65
C VAL A 42 19.93 -11.95 -10.48
N GLU A 43 20.62 -12.98 -10.00
CA GLU A 43 20.14 -13.82 -8.90
C GLU A 43 19.90 -13.02 -7.62
N LYS A 44 20.84 -12.11 -7.29
CA LYS A 44 20.68 -11.25 -6.12
C LYS A 44 19.53 -10.26 -6.30
N PHE A 45 19.39 -9.67 -7.48
CA PHE A 45 18.26 -8.79 -7.81
C PHE A 45 16.92 -9.50 -7.55
N GLU A 46 16.74 -10.72 -8.08
CA GLU A 46 15.49 -11.47 -7.88
C GLU A 46 15.23 -11.87 -6.42
N GLN A 47 16.28 -12.16 -5.66
CA GLN A 47 16.14 -12.40 -4.22
C GLN A 47 15.64 -11.15 -3.47
N GLU A 48 16.20 -9.98 -3.75
CA GLU A 48 15.78 -8.73 -3.10
C GLU A 48 14.39 -8.29 -3.58
N VAL A 49 14.03 -8.49 -4.87
CA VAL A 49 12.66 -8.29 -5.36
C VAL A 49 11.66 -9.16 -4.59
N SER A 50 11.97 -10.44 -4.42
CA SER A 50 11.11 -11.36 -3.68
C SER A 50 10.94 -10.95 -2.21
N LYS A 51 12.02 -10.51 -1.58
CA LYS A 51 12.03 -10.02 -0.20
C LYS A 51 11.19 -8.75 -0.07
N PHE A 52 11.35 -7.80 -0.99
CA PHE A 52 10.58 -6.55 -1.02
C PHE A 52 9.07 -6.81 -1.16
N LEU A 53 8.68 -7.68 -2.10
CA LEU A 53 7.26 -8.04 -2.29
C LEU A 53 6.67 -8.76 -1.07
N MET A 54 7.44 -9.60 -0.39
CA MET A 54 7.03 -10.24 0.86
C MET A 54 6.84 -9.22 1.99
N MET A 55 7.64 -8.15 2.03
CA MET A 55 7.47 -7.08 3.02
C MET A 55 6.17 -6.32 2.80
N ILE A 56 5.77 -6.06 1.55
CA ILE A 56 4.45 -5.47 1.22
C ILE A 56 3.31 -6.37 1.73
N ASP A 57 3.41 -7.69 1.52
CA ASP A 57 2.41 -8.64 2.02
C ASP A 57 2.36 -8.64 3.55
N THR A 58 3.53 -8.64 4.21
CA THR A 58 3.64 -8.58 5.68
C THR A 58 3.02 -7.30 6.24
N GLU A 59 3.26 -6.17 5.59
CA GLU A 59 2.65 -4.91 5.99
C GLU A 59 1.13 -4.95 5.80
N ASN A 60 0.65 -5.50 4.68
CA ASN A 60 -0.78 -5.69 4.45
C ASN A 60 -1.44 -6.54 5.55
N GLU A 61 -0.80 -7.61 5.98
CA GLU A 61 -1.29 -8.47 7.07
C GLU A 61 -1.27 -7.75 8.43
N LEU A 62 -0.23 -6.97 8.71
CA LEU A 62 -0.14 -6.14 9.91
C LEU A 62 -1.29 -5.13 9.96
N LEU A 63 -1.50 -4.38 8.89
CA LEU A 63 -2.55 -3.37 8.78
C LEU A 63 -3.96 -3.99 8.87
N ALA A 64 -4.13 -5.23 8.42
CA ALA A 64 -5.40 -5.93 8.52
C ALA A 64 -5.82 -6.28 9.97
N GLN A 65 -4.93 -6.13 10.95
CA GLN A 65 -5.23 -6.44 12.36
C GLN A 65 -6.24 -5.49 13.00
N ASP A 66 -6.35 -4.23 12.53
CA ASP A 66 -7.37 -3.31 13.04
C ASP A 66 -8.21 -2.73 11.88
N PRO A 67 -9.55 -2.65 12.03
CA PRO A 67 -10.45 -2.09 11.01
C PRO A 67 -10.11 -0.66 10.58
N PHE A 68 -9.44 0.12 11.43
CA PHE A 68 -9.00 1.49 11.12
C PHE A 68 -8.08 1.54 9.89
N PHE A 69 -7.26 0.50 9.69
CA PHE A 69 -6.30 0.41 8.60
C PHE A 69 -6.80 -0.43 7.41
N ARG A 70 -8.08 -0.81 7.38
CA ARG A 70 -8.63 -1.62 6.28
C ARG A 70 -9.31 -0.75 5.24
N LEU A 71 -8.92 -0.89 3.98
CA LEU A 71 -9.60 -0.25 2.85
C LEU A 71 -11.11 -0.54 2.84
N SER A 72 -11.49 -1.78 3.13
CA SER A 72 -12.89 -2.20 3.16
C SER A 72 -13.77 -1.39 4.13
N THR A 73 -13.22 -0.93 5.24
CA THR A 73 -13.91 -0.07 6.21
C THR A 73 -14.30 1.26 5.56
N TRP A 74 -13.38 1.89 4.86
CA TRP A 74 -13.60 3.17 4.18
C TRP A 74 -14.52 3.04 2.98
N GLN A 75 -14.38 1.94 2.22
CA GLN A 75 -15.27 1.61 1.11
C GLN A 75 -16.72 1.44 1.57
N GLN A 76 -16.92 0.76 2.71
CA GLN A 76 -18.26 0.60 3.28
C GLN A 76 -18.83 1.93 3.75
N GLN A 77 -18.07 2.74 4.46
CA GLN A 77 -18.50 4.08 4.90
C GLN A 77 -18.89 4.98 3.72
N ALA A 78 -18.09 4.97 2.63
CA ALA A 78 -18.42 5.74 1.43
C ALA A 78 -19.76 5.31 0.81
N LYS A 79 -20.01 4.00 0.76
CA LYS A 79 -21.31 3.47 0.28
C LYS A 79 -22.46 3.85 1.21
N ASP A 80 -22.26 3.74 2.51
CA ASP A 80 -23.30 4.02 3.52
C ASP A 80 -23.69 5.50 3.58
N ALA A 81 -22.81 6.40 3.13
CA ALA A 81 -23.12 7.82 2.96
C ALA A 81 -24.10 8.13 1.82
N GLY A 82 -24.39 7.16 0.93
CA GLY A 82 -25.38 7.31 -0.15
C GLY A 82 -26.75 6.72 0.23
N ASN A 83 -27.83 7.38 -0.19
CA ASN A 83 -29.20 6.93 0.02
C ASN A 83 -29.73 6.04 -1.12
N THR A 84 -29.24 6.27 -2.34
CA THR A 84 -29.62 5.52 -3.55
C THR A 84 -28.48 4.66 -4.05
N VAL A 85 -28.78 3.68 -4.91
CA VAL A 85 -27.78 2.83 -5.55
C VAL A 85 -26.78 3.67 -6.36
N ALA A 86 -27.26 4.70 -7.04
CA ALA A 86 -26.42 5.60 -7.84
C ALA A 86 -25.47 6.42 -6.96
N GLU A 87 -25.96 6.97 -5.85
CA GLU A 87 -25.13 7.70 -4.88
C GLU A 87 -24.06 6.80 -4.26
N LYS A 88 -24.44 5.59 -3.83
CA LYS A 88 -23.47 4.61 -3.28
C LYS A 88 -22.36 4.28 -4.24
N LYS A 89 -22.70 4.09 -5.53
CA LYS A 89 -21.73 3.83 -6.58
C LYS A 89 -20.80 5.03 -6.81
N ASN A 90 -21.39 6.24 -6.83
CA ASN A 90 -20.64 7.48 -7.04
C ASN A 90 -19.69 7.76 -5.86
N ASN A 91 -20.17 7.61 -4.63
CA ASN A 91 -19.35 7.79 -3.42
C ASN A 91 -18.18 6.80 -3.36
N PHE A 92 -18.45 5.53 -3.72
CA PHE A 92 -17.39 4.52 -3.83
C PHE A 92 -16.36 4.91 -4.90
N HIS A 93 -16.81 5.34 -6.08
CA HIS A 93 -15.93 5.79 -7.16
C HIS A 93 -15.08 6.98 -6.71
N ASN A 94 -15.69 7.99 -6.09
CA ASN A 94 -14.98 9.18 -5.60
C ASN A 94 -13.95 8.82 -4.53
N LEU A 95 -14.27 7.90 -3.61
CA LEU A 95 -13.29 7.41 -2.64
C LEU A 95 -12.08 6.78 -3.37
N MET A 96 -12.35 5.88 -4.31
CA MET A 96 -11.26 5.20 -5.04
C MET A 96 -10.40 6.19 -5.82
N MET A 97 -11.01 7.18 -6.48
CA MET A 97 -10.27 8.24 -7.17
C MET A 97 -9.38 9.05 -6.23
N LEU A 98 -9.90 9.45 -5.06
CA LEU A 98 -9.16 10.22 -4.08
C LEU A 98 -7.94 9.49 -3.50
N ILE A 99 -8.03 8.17 -3.37
CA ILE A 99 -6.94 7.39 -2.76
C ILE A 99 -5.99 6.76 -3.78
N THR A 100 -6.26 6.91 -5.08
CA THR A 100 -5.40 6.41 -6.16
C THR A 100 -4.84 7.54 -7.02
N TYR A 101 -5.66 8.21 -7.81
CA TYR A 101 -5.20 9.20 -8.79
C TYR A 101 -5.21 10.64 -8.31
N TRP A 102 -6.10 10.96 -7.39
CA TRP A 102 -6.36 12.35 -6.99
C TRP A 102 -6.87 13.26 -8.14
N GLY A 103 -7.42 12.71 -9.23
CA GLY A 103 -7.95 13.50 -10.33
C GLY A 103 -8.50 12.67 -11.48
N GLU A 104 -9.18 13.34 -12.44
CA GLU A 104 -9.88 12.68 -13.53
C GLU A 104 -8.98 12.26 -14.70
N HIS A 105 -7.83 12.88 -14.90
CA HIS A 105 -7.02 12.68 -16.09
C HIS A 105 -5.64 12.09 -15.81
N VAL A 106 -5.45 10.88 -16.29
CA VAL A 106 -4.19 10.12 -16.22
C VAL A 106 -3.08 10.76 -17.08
N THR A 107 -3.44 11.64 -18.01
CA THR A 107 -2.55 12.16 -19.05
C THR A 107 -1.98 13.55 -18.77
N SER A 108 -2.38 14.20 -17.69
CA SER A 108 -1.85 15.51 -17.33
C SER A 108 -0.54 15.35 -16.56
N GLU A 109 0.54 15.93 -17.08
CA GLU A 109 1.85 15.98 -16.41
C GLU A 109 1.80 16.75 -15.08
N ASP A 110 0.76 17.56 -14.87
CA ASP A 110 0.57 18.40 -13.68
C ASP A 110 -0.23 17.73 -12.56
N ASN A 111 -0.65 16.48 -12.71
CA ASN A 111 -1.43 15.77 -11.69
C ASN A 111 -0.57 15.30 -10.52
N LEU A 112 -1.02 15.60 -9.31
CA LEU A 112 -0.45 15.11 -8.05
C LEU A 112 -0.84 13.63 -7.83
N HIS A 113 -0.25 12.73 -8.60
CA HIS A 113 -0.47 11.30 -8.43
C HIS A 113 0.04 10.84 -7.06
N ASP A 114 -0.69 9.91 -6.44
CA ASP A 114 -0.36 9.35 -5.12
C ASP A 114 -0.34 10.36 -3.96
N TYR A 115 -0.89 11.56 -4.13
CA TYR A 115 -0.92 12.58 -3.07
C TYR A 115 -1.57 12.07 -1.78
N ALA A 116 -2.57 11.22 -1.90
CA ALA A 116 -3.29 10.66 -0.76
C ALA A 116 -2.69 9.35 -0.25
N TYR A 117 -1.42 9.02 -0.58
CA TYR A 117 -0.76 7.77 -0.21
C TYR A 117 -1.29 7.17 1.10
N LYS A 118 -1.98 6.04 0.98
CA LYS A 118 -2.66 5.38 2.10
C LYS A 118 -2.15 3.96 2.25
N GLU A 119 -1.39 3.74 3.29
CA GLU A 119 -1.01 2.41 3.74
C GLU A 119 -2.21 1.76 4.43
N TRP A 120 -3.07 1.14 3.65
CA TRP A 120 -4.22 0.39 4.13
C TRP A 120 -4.18 -1.05 3.65
N ALA A 121 -4.56 -1.99 4.54
CA ALA A 121 -4.76 -3.37 4.15
C ALA A 121 -5.81 -3.45 3.03
N GLY A 122 -5.47 -4.13 1.96
CA GLY A 122 -6.24 -4.17 0.72
C GLY A 122 -5.75 -3.18 -0.33
N MET A 123 -5.08 -2.07 0.00
CA MET A 123 -4.36 -1.24 -0.97
C MET A 123 -2.93 -1.75 -1.19
N MET A 124 -2.25 -2.13 -0.11
CA MET A 124 -0.86 -2.61 -0.18
C MET A 124 -0.71 -3.75 -1.17
N ASN A 125 -1.54 -4.77 -1.07
CA ASN A 125 -1.42 -5.99 -1.88
C ASN A 125 -2.17 -5.97 -3.21
N THR A 126 -3.02 -4.98 -3.51
CA THR A 126 -3.75 -4.89 -4.77
C THR A 126 -3.32 -3.72 -5.64
N TYR A 127 -3.07 -2.57 -5.05
CA TYR A 127 -2.72 -1.36 -5.78
C TYR A 127 -1.20 -1.13 -5.81
N TYR A 128 -0.56 -1.05 -4.65
CA TYR A 128 0.87 -0.73 -4.59
C TYR A 128 1.74 -1.90 -5.03
N LYS A 129 1.43 -3.13 -4.62
CA LYS A 129 2.17 -4.31 -5.03
C LYS A 129 2.14 -4.51 -6.55
N GLU A 130 0.97 -4.33 -7.18
CA GLU A 130 0.83 -4.45 -8.64
C GLU A 130 1.67 -3.40 -9.39
N ARG A 131 1.76 -2.17 -8.88
CA ARG A 131 2.64 -1.13 -9.45
C ARG A 131 4.11 -1.52 -9.36
N TRP A 132 4.53 -2.09 -8.23
CA TRP A 132 5.89 -2.60 -8.07
C TRP A 132 6.19 -3.76 -8.99
N LEU A 133 5.26 -4.69 -9.20
CA LEU A 133 5.41 -5.79 -10.16
C LEU A 133 5.64 -5.25 -11.57
N VAL A 134 4.86 -4.28 -12.03
CA VAL A 134 5.06 -3.63 -13.33
C VAL A 134 6.44 -2.97 -13.43
N TYR A 135 6.89 -2.30 -12.37
CA TYR A 135 8.23 -1.70 -12.34
C TYR A 135 9.35 -2.75 -12.42
N PHE A 136 9.23 -3.85 -11.69
CA PHE A 136 10.23 -4.93 -11.74
C PHE A 136 10.24 -5.64 -13.09
N ASP A 137 9.08 -5.84 -13.71
CA ASP A 137 9.00 -6.41 -15.07
C ASP A 137 9.65 -5.48 -16.11
N TYR A 138 9.49 -4.18 -15.95
CA TYR A 138 10.20 -3.21 -16.78
C TYR A 138 11.73 -3.33 -16.60
N LEU A 139 12.23 -3.40 -15.37
CA LEU A 139 13.67 -3.57 -15.12
C LEU A 139 14.22 -4.87 -15.72
N ARG A 140 13.46 -5.96 -15.68
CA ARG A 140 13.85 -7.26 -16.28
C ARG A 140 13.93 -7.20 -17.81
N ALA A 141 13.19 -6.31 -18.43
CA ALA A 141 13.12 -6.17 -19.89
C ALA A 141 14.25 -5.29 -20.46
N LEU A 142 14.92 -4.51 -19.62
CA LEU A 142 16.08 -3.67 -20.00
C LEU A 142 17.39 -4.46 -20.00
#